data_36da9632047e93473bf86ab9e80ddd29
#
_entry.id   36da9632047e93473bf86ab9e80ddd29
#
_cell.length_a   1.000
_cell.length_b   1.000
_cell.length_c   1.000
_cell.angle_alpha   90.00
_cell.angle_beta   90.00
_cell.angle_gamma   90.00
#
_symmetry.space_group_name_H-M   'P 1'
#
loop_
_entity.id
_entity.type
_entity.pdbx_description
1 polymer ?
#
loop_
_entity_poly.entity_id
_entity_poly.type
_entity_poly.pdbx_seq_one_letter_code
_entity_poly.pdbx_strand_id
1 'polypeptide(L)'
;MKKLCFRVSAALLSLGLLCCSAAAQTWSSTATQAIGPALANAIDQGALPDSTPVHVNVALQIQNRSALVTYVQNITNPANPLYGQELQPSDFVNQYAPSSAQVQSVVSYLSSQGFQNVATEPNNLMIAADGTAASVRQAFNTQLESYQLNGMSAYANLSPAQVPSTMGGIVAAVLGLNNAGVMSTPTVSVPNFPAAYRPMNFWTAYDAGGTPAGSKTAIAIFAEGDVSGVISDLRLAEQNNGLPQVPVKVIQVGLASPDTSGADEWDLDTQYSSGMAQNVSTLYIYATTSLTDADVALMFNHFAAQKLAKAGSASFGICEVFPFLDGSMLADDNSFLEAAAQGQTVFASSGDTGSSCAIAVGVNGVPGGGAPMVEYPASSTYVMGVGGTTLVTNSDGSYDQEVTWYAGGGGLSQFDLSGFWQTPVNTFSTVGKGVPDVAMDADPNSGVYLWLDGTEQCCYGGTSLSSPLSLGVWARLESAHKNKLGFAGPALYNGATGIPSPASPTGFHDIIVGGNGLYTALPGYDLTTGLGTFDIAKLNGAIHSPK
;
A
#
# COMPACT_ATOMS: atom_id res chain seq x y z
N MET A 1 31.13 24.83 -98.52
CA MET A 1 30.15 25.43 -97.55
C MET A 1 29.92 24.40 -96.50
N LYS A 2 30.53 24.60 -95.33
CA LYS A 2 30.54 23.62 -94.21
C LYS A 2 29.40 23.94 -93.25
N LYS A 3 28.51 22.96 -93.02
CA LYS A 3 27.46 23.08 -91.93
C LYS A 3 28.06 22.65 -90.62
N LEU A 4 27.97 23.53 -89.66
CA LEU A 4 28.38 23.30 -88.28
C LEU A 4 27.16 22.77 -87.48
N CYS A 5 27.22 21.54 -86.97
CA CYS A 5 26.21 20.97 -86.11
C CYS A 5 26.60 21.23 -84.61
N PHE A 6 25.80 22.01 -83.88
CA PHE A 6 25.90 22.12 -82.44
C PHE A 6 25.14 20.93 -81.82
N ARG A 7 25.83 20.15 -81.01
CA ARG A 7 25.19 19.19 -80.07
C ARG A 7 24.96 19.86 -78.73
N VAL A 8 23.72 19.97 -78.35
CA VAL A 8 23.32 20.36 -77.00
C VAL A 8 23.16 19.08 -76.16
N SER A 9 24.05 18.89 -75.18
CA SER A 9 23.92 17.80 -74.22
C SER A 9 23.02 18.27 -73.08
N ALA A 10 21.82 17.71 -72.92
CA ALA A 10 20.94 17.89 -71.81
C ALA A 10 21.38 16.98 -70.66
N ALA A 11 21.91 17.56 -69.57
CA ALA A 11 22.19 16.86 -68.35
C ALA A 11 20.87 16.79 -67.51
N LEU A 12 20.27 15.62 -67.44
CA LEU A 12 19.16 15.33 -66.51
C LEU A 12 19.73 15.19 -65.12
N LEU A 13 19.51 16.18 -64.27
CA LEU A 13 19.67 16.08 -62.77
C LEU A 13 18.49 15.29 -62.26
N SER A 14 18.67 14.02 -61.91
CA SER A 14 17.71 13.23 -61.14
C SER A 14 17.81 13.63 -59.67
N LEU A 15 16.90 14.49 -59.17
CA LEU A 15 16.66 14.73 -57.77
C LEU A 15 15.97 13.49 -57.19
N GLY A 16 16.72 12.63 -56.55
CA GLY A 16 16.16 11.54 -55.73
C GLY A 16 15.46 12.13 -54.49
N LEU A 17 14.13 12.23 -54.53
CA LEU A 17 13.36 12.41 -53.33
C LEU A 17 13.57 11.15 -52.44
N LEU A 18 14.41 11.25 -51.43
CA LEU A 18 14.35 10.34 -50.28
C LEU A 18 13.03 10.62 -49.55
N CYS A 19 11.96 9.92 -49.89
CA CYS A 19 10.81 9.77 -49.03
C CYS A 19 11.26 8.99 -47.80
N CYS A 20 11.70 9.67 -46.73
CA CYS A 20 11.67 9.09 -45.39
C CYS A 20 10.20 8.81 -45.08
N SER A 21 9.75 7.58 -45.33
CA SER A 21 8.52 7.08 -44.73
C SER A 21 8.76 7.08 -43.23
N ALA A 22 8.28 8.11 -42.52
CA ALA A 22 8.14 8.04 -41.08
C ALA A 22 7.23 6.83 -40.82
N ALA A 23 7.80 5.72 -40.36
CA ALA A 23 7.00 4.61 -39.90
C ALA A 23 6.11 5.17 -38.77
N ALA A 24 4.79 5.04 -38.90
CA ALA A 24 3.87 5.46 -37.86
C ALA A 24 4.27 4.75 -36.58
N GLN A 25 4.43 5.51 -35.51
CA GLN A 25 4.74 4.93 -34.21
C GLN A 25 3.63 3.96 -33.81
N THR A 26 4.00 2.73 -33.48
CA THR A 26 3.07 1.73 -32.97
C THR A 26 3.03 1.84 -31.43
N TRP A 27 1.86 1.65 -30.86
CA TRP A 27 1.60 1.82 -29.43
C TRP A 27 1.24 0.50 -28.78
N SER A 28 1.62 0.33 -27.51
CA SER A 28 1.22 -0.75 -26.62
C SER A 28 0.51 -0.16 -25.41
N SER A 29 -0.60 -0.76 -24.99
CA SER A 29 -1.32 -0.36 -23.78
C SER A 29 -0.51 -0.70 -22.53
N THR A 30 -0.64 0.13 -21.51
CA THR A 30 -0.19 -0.11 -20.14
C THR A 30 -1.38 -0.57 -19.28
N ALA A 31 -1.15 -0.80 -17.98
CA ALA A 31 -2.24 -1.09 -17.03
C ALA A 31 -3.12 0.15 -16.75
N THR A 32 -2.62 1.36 -16.98
CA THR A 32 -3.34 2.62 -16.72
C THR A 32 -4.50 2.81 -17.70
N GLN A 33 -5.72 2.68 -17.19
CA GLN A 33 -6.97 2.87 -17.92
C GLN A 33 -7.43 4.34 -17.87
N ALA A 34 -8.53 4.65 -18.52
CA ALA A 34 -9.14 5.98 -18.50
C ALA A 34 -9.86 6.23 -17.16
N ILE A 35 -9.43 7.22 -16.41
CA ILE A 35 -10.06 7.61 -15.14
C ILE A 35 -11.15 8.66 -15.35
N GLY A 36 -10.98 9.64 -16.25
CA GLY A 36 -11.96 10.70 -16.48
C GLY A 36 -13.40 10.20 -16.63
N PRO A 37 -13.67 9.17 -17.45
CA PRO A 37 -15.02 8.61 -17.58
C PRO A 37 -15.57 7.93 -16.32
N ALA A 38 -14.72 7.54 -15.36
CA ALA A 38 -15.12 6.91 -14.10
C ALA A 38 -15.40 7.93 -12.96
N LEU A 39 -15.15 9.23 -13.19
CA LEU A 39 -15.40 10.28 -12.21
C LEU A 39 -16.89 10.60 -12.12
N ALA A 40 -17.57 9.97 -11.17
CA ALA A 40 -18.98 10.23 -10.91
C ALA A 40 -19.16 11.68 -10.37
N ASN A 41 -20.22 12.35 -10.83
CA ASN A 41 -20.57 13.70 -10.41
C ASN A 41 -19.51 14.80 -10.71
N ALA A 42 -18.47 14.50 -11.46
CA ALA A 42 -17.50 15.49 -11.90
C ALA A 42 -18.09 16.37 -13.03
N ILE A 43 -17.81 17.65 -12.95
CA ILE A 43 -18.16 18.59 -14.02
C ILE A 43 -16.94 18.76 -14.91
N ASP A 44 -17.04 18.32 -16.15
CA ASP A 44 -16.00 18.47 -17.15
C ASP A 44 -15.79 19.97 -17.46
N GLN A 45 -14.54 20.41 -17.37
CA GLN A 45 -14.10 21.78 -17.64
C GLN A 45 -13.30 21.87 -18.96
N GLY A 46 -13.19 20.76 -19.70
CA GLY A 46 -12.43 20.64 -20.93
C GLY A 46 -10.96 20.33 -20.75
N ALA A 47 -10.21 20.39 -21.83
CA ALA A 47 -8.82 19.98 -21.87
C ALA A 47 -7.95 20.72 -20.83
N LEU A 48 -7.12 19.95 -20.10
CA LEU A 48 -6.13 20.54 -19.20
C LEU A 48 -5.14 21.38 -20.02
N PRO A 49 -4.84 22.64 -19.65
CA PRO A 49 -3.93 23.49 -20.40
C PRO A 49 -2.57 22.81 -20.65
N ASP A 50 -2.06 22.90 -21.86
CA ASP A 50 -0.82 22.22 -22.29
C ASP A 50 0.40 22.50 -21.41
N SER A 51 0.47 23.69 -20.81
CA SER A 51 1.56 24.12 -19.92
C SER A 51 1.39 23.71 -18.45
N THR A 52 0.27 23.08 -18.09
CA THR A 52 0.05 22.64 -16.71
C THR A 52 1.11 21.62 -16.32
N PRO A 53 1.86 21.85 -15.22
CA PRO A 53 2.84 20.87 -14.72
C PRO A 53 2.14 19.57 -14.33
N VAL A 54 2.76 18.46 -14.70
CA VAL A 54 2.31 17.09 -14.35
C VAL A 54 3.53 16.28 -13.92
N HIS A 55 3.47 15.74 -12.71
CA HIS A 55 4.43 14.75 -12.23
C HIS A 55 3.93 13.35 -12.58
N VAL A 56 4.81 12.48 -13.07
CA VAL A 56 4.46 11.09 -13.39
C VAL A 56 5.44 10.12 -12.74
N ASN A 57 4.91 8.99 -12.30
CA ASN A 57 5.67 7.83 -11.87
C ASN A 57 5.42 6.69 -12.88
N VAL A 58 6.46 6.33 -13.64
CA VAL A 58 6.40 5.24 -14.62
C VAL A 58 6.83 3.95 -13.94
N ALA A 59 5.88 3.07 -13.68
CA ALA A 59 6.13 1.76 -13.10
C ALA A 59 6.64 0.78 -14.16
N LEU A 60 7.67 0.01 -13.83
CA LEU A 60 8.30 -0.96 -14.72
C LEU A 60 7.94 -2.40 -14.30
N GLN A 61 8.02 -3.31 -15.26
CA GLN A 61 7.65 -4.70 -15.06
C GLN A 61 8.74 -5.51 -14.35
N ILE A 62 8.39 -6.24 -13.30
CA ILE A 62 9.25 -7.30 -12.75
C ILE A 62 9.54 -8.32 -13.84
N GLN A 63 10.82 -8.63 -14.03
CA GLN A 63 11.25 -9.69 -14.92
C GLN A 63 11.03 -11.05 -14.22
N ASN A 64 10.44 -12.02 -14.93
CA ASN A 64 10.15 -13.35 -14.36
C ASN A 64 9.32 -13.30 -13.05
N ARG A 65 8.26 -12.50 -13.00
CA ARG A 65 7.39 -12.34 -11.83
C ARG A 65 6.95 -13.69 -11.23
N SER A 66 6.63 -14.68 -12.08
CA SER A 66 6.26 -16.02 -11.61
C SER A 66 7.38 -16.74 -10.87
N ALA A 67 8.62 -16.53 -11.24
CA ALA A 67 9.77 -17.09 -10.51
C ALA A 67 9.95 -16.40 -9.15
N LEU A 68 9.70 -15.10 -9.05
CA LEU A 68 9.73 -14.37 -7.77
C LEU A 68 8.61 -14.84 -6.83
N VAL A 69 7.39 -15.05 -7.34
CA VAL A 69 6.28 -15.65 -6.57
C VAL A 69 6.67 -17.04 -6.06
N THR A 70 7.25 -17.88 -6.91
CA THR A 70 7.76 -19.20 -6.50
C THR A 70 8.87 -19.07 -5.45
N TYR A 71 9.73 -18.07 -5.57
CA TYR A 71 10.76 -17.81 -4.56
C TYR A 71 10.15 -17.48 -3.20
N VAL A 72 9.15 -16.60 -3.14
CA VAL A 72 8.42 -16.29 -1.89
C VAL A 72 7.81 -17.56 -1.29
N GLN A 73 7.17 -18.41 -2.10
CA GLN A 73 6.63 -19.69 -1.65
C GLN A 73 7.70 -20.59 -1.04
N ASN A 74 8.89 -20.63 -1.64
CA ASN A 74 9.98 -21.47 -1.18
C ASN A 74 10.60 -20.97 0.13
N ILE A 75 10.86 -19.66 0.25
CA ILE A 75 11.49 -19.09 1.45
C ILE A 75 10.57 -19.05 2.66
N THR A 76 9.27 -19.20 2.46
CA THR A 76 8.26 -19.22 3.53
C THR A 76 7.77 -20.64 3.87
N ASN A 77 8.23 -21.66 3.14
CA ASN A 77 7.87 -23.05 3.40
C ASN A 77 8.91 -23.74 4.29
N PRO A 78 8.56 -24.14 5.54
CA PRO A 78 9.49 -24.79 6.46
C PRO A 78 10.11 -26.10 5.95
N ALA A 79 9.47 -26.76 4.99
CA ALA A 79 9.98 -27.99 4.37
C ALA A 79 10.95 -27.74 3.22
N ASN A 80 11.11 -26.48 2.76
CA ASN A 80 11.96 -26.14 1.62
C ASN A 80 13.39 -25.81 2.08
N PRO A 81 14.45 -26.25 1.36
CA PRO A 81 15.84 -25.87 1.67
C PRO A 81 16.12 -24.36 1.65
N LEU A 82 15.29 -23.57 0.97
CA LEU A 82 15.40 -22.11 0.93
C LEU A 82 14.68 -21.39 2.08
N TYR A 83 14.07 -22.12 3.02
CA TYR A 83 13.32 -21.55 4.14
C TYR A 83 14.11 -20.47 4.88
N GLY A 84 13.55 -19.26 4.95
CA GLY A 84 14.15 -18.09 5.61
C GLY A 84 15.30 -17.42 4.84
N GLN A 85 15.57 -17.80 3.61
CA GLN A 85 16.59 -17.14 2.77
C GLN A 85 15.98 -15.92 2.07
N GLU A 86 15.84 -14.82 2.81
CA GLU A 86 15.34 -13.55 2.29
C GLU A 86 16.29 -12.95 1.25
N LEU A 87 15.74 -12.36 0.19
CA LEU A 87 16.54 -11.59 -0.78
C LEU A 87 17.15 -10.33 -0.12
N GLN A 88 18.31 -9.92 -0.61
CA GLN A 88 18.79 -8.56 -0.41
C GLN A 88 18.34 -7.68 -1.59
N PRO A 89 18.25 -6.35 -1.41
CA PRO A 89 17.87 -5.44 -2.49
C PRO A 89 18.72 -5.62 -3.76
N SER A 90 20.02 -5.83 -3.60
CA SER A 90 20.92 -6.11 -4.74
C SER A 90 20.60 -7.42 -5.46
N ASP A 91 20.14 -8.45 -4.76
CA ASP A 91 19.77 -9.73 -5.36
C ASP A 91 18.49 -9.59 -6.17
N PHE A 92 17.52 -8.82 -5.64
CA PHE A 92 16.30 -8.48 -6.38
C PHE A 92 16.64 -7.75 -7.68
N VAL A 93 17.43 -6.67 -7.61
CA VAL A 93 17.83 -5.90 -8.80
C VAL A 93 18.50 -6.77 -9.84
N ASN A 94 19.38 -7.67 -9.42
CA ASN A 94 20.14 -8.52 -10.35
C ASN A 94 19.30 -9.63 -11.00
N GLN A 95 18.25 -10.12 -10.34
CA GLN A 95 17.51 -11.32 -10.77
C GLN A 95 16.12 -11.02 -11.33
N TYR A 96 15.46 -9.97 -10.84
CA TYR A 96 14.04 -9.74 -11.10
C TYR A 96 13.71 -8.33 -11.60
N ALA A 97 14.56 -7.33 -11.37
CA ALA A 97 14.33 -5.98 -11.86
C ALA A 97 14.61 -5.84 -13.37
N PRO A 98 14.04 -4.85 -14.03
CA PRO A 98 14.44 -4.46 -15.37
C PRO A 98 15.94 -4.17 -15.45
N SER A 99 16.57 -4.60 -16.55
CA SER A 99 17.99 -4.32 -16.78
C SER A 99 18.25 -2.82 -16.92
N SER A 100 19.48 -2.40 -16.58
CA SER A 100 19.87 -0.99 -16.76
C SER A 100 19.67 -0.48 -18.18
N ALA A 101 19.78 -1.34 -19.21
CA ALA A 101 19.52 -0.96 -20.60
C ALA A 101 18.03 -0.68 -20.84
N GLN A 102 17.13 -1.48 -20.26
CA GLN A 102 15.68 -1.25 -20.33
C GLN A 102 15.30 0.04 -19.62
N VAL A 103 15.79 0.23 -18.39
CA VAL A 103 15.58 1.48 -17.62
C VAL A 103 16.06 2.70 -18.42
N GLN A 104 17.30 2.65 -18.93
CA GLN A 104 17.86 3.76 -19.71
C GLN A 104 17.07 4.05 -21.00
N SER A 105 16.45 3.05 -21.61
CA SER A 105 15.59 3.28 -22.77
C SER A 105 14.34 4.10 -22.42
N VAL A 106 13.72 3.84 -21.26
CA VAL A 106 12.57 4.61 -20.77
C VAL A 106 13.00 6.02 -20.35
N VAL A 107 14.10 6.17 -19.61
CA VAL A 107 14.67 7.48 -19.23
C VAL A 107 14.94 8.35 -20.46
N SER A 108 15.58 7.78 -21.49
CA SER A 108 15.88 8.49 -22.73
C SER A 108 14.61 8.88 -23.49
N TYR A 109 13.62 8.00 -23.49
CA TYR A 109 12.32 8.28 -24.09
C TYR A 109 11.63 9.45 -23.41
N LEU A 110 11.45 9.41 -22.07
CA LEU A 110 10.81 10.48 -21.30
C LEU A 110 11.50 11.83 -21.55
N SER A 111 12.85 11.85 -21.49
CA SER A 111 13.62 13.07 -21.75
C SER A 111 13.38 13.58 -23.18
N SER A 112 13.25 12.70 -24.19
CA SER A 112 12.96 13.09 -25.57
C SER A 112 11.55 13.66 -25.76
N GLN A 113 10.61 13.32 -24.87
CA GLN A 113 9.24 13.82 -24.87
C GLN A 113 9.07 15.10 -24.01
N GLY A 114 10.17 15.68 -23.52
CA GLY A 114 10.18 16.94 -22.77
C GLY A 114 10.02 16.80 -21.26
N PHE A 115 10.10 15.59 -20.72
CA PHE A 115 10.17 15.39 -19.28
C PHE A 115 11.55 15.77 -18.74
N GLN A 116 11.58 16.31 -17.52
CA GLN A 116 12.77 16.76 -16.78
C GLN A 116 12.81 16.05 -15.42
N ASN A 117 13.90 16.24 -14.68
CA ASN A 117 14.13 15.66 -13.35
C ASN A 117 13.87 14.13 -13.34
N VAL A 118 14.21 13.45 -14.44
CA VAL A 118 13.96 12.01 -14.60
C VAL A 118 14.87 11.25 -13.65
N ALA A 119 14.27 10.63 -12.62
CA ALA A 119 14.96 9.88 -11.58
C ALA A 119 14.47 8.44 -11.52
N THR A 120 15.38 7.50 -11.33
CA THR A 120 15.08 6.07 -11.22
C THR A 120 15.23 5.61 -9.79
N GLU A 121 14.26 4.86 -9.27
CA GLU A 121 14.36 4.23 -7.96
C GLU A 121 15.44 3.13 -7.93
N PRO A 122 16.07 2.90 -6.75
CA PRO A 122 17.20 1.97 -6.64
C PRO A 122 16.92 0.53 -7.07
N ASN A 123 15.65 0.08 -6.97
CA ASN A 123 15.22 -1.26 -7.39
C ASN A 123 14.88 -1.34 -8.89
N ASN A 124 14.99 -0.26 -9.66
CA ASN A 124 14.63 -0.18 -11.07
C ASN A 124 13.15 -0.45 -11.38
N LEU A 125 12.24 -0.37 -10.41
CA LEU A 125 10.81 -0.59 -10.65
C LEU A 125 10.02 0.69 -10.90
N MET A 126 10.59 1.86 -10.58
CA MET A 126 9.88 3.14 -10.75
C MET A 126 10.82 4.20 -11.32
N ILE A 127 10.27 5.04 -12.21
CA ILE A 127 10.95 6.22 -12.76
C ILE A 127 10.04 7.42 -12.58
N ALA A 128 10.46 8.36 -11.74
CA ALA A 128 9.78 9.64 -11.53
C ALA A 128 10.23 10.66 -12.59
N ALA A 129 9.32 11.51 -13.06
CA ALA A 129 9.64 12.56 -14.02
C ALA A 129 8.64 13.72 -13.98
N ASP A 130 9.15 14.93 -14.21
CA ASP A 130 8.34 16.16 -14.28
C ASP A 130 8.12 16.56 -15.75
N GLY A 131 6.89 16.79 -16.12
CA GLY A 131 6.51 17.21 -17.46
C GLY A 131 5.37 18.22 -17.45
N THR A 132 4.64 18.26 -18.56
CA THR A 132 3.44 19.07 -18.72
C THR A 132 2.32 18.22 -19.33
N ALA A 133 1.09 18.71 -19.33
CA ALA A 133 -0.02 18.04 -20.03
C ALA A 133 0.29 17.76 -21.50
N ALA A 134 1.06 18.65 -22.18
CA ALA A 134 1.53 18.43 -23.54
C ALA A 134 2.54 17.27 -23.63
N SER A 135 3.48 17.19 -22.68
CA SER A 135 4.44 16.07 -22.60
C SER A 135 3.73 14.74 -22.40
N VAL A 136 2.73 14.70 -21.52
CA VAL A 136 1.89 13.51 -21.26
C VAL A 136 1.20 13.07 -22.55
N ARG A 137 0.53 13.99 -23.24
CA ARG A 137 -0.16 13.68 -24.50
C ARG A 137 0.78 13.07 -25.56
N GLN A 138 1.99 13.60 -25.66
CA GLN A 138 2.98 13.11 -26.62
C GLN A 138 3.55 11.74 -26.22
N ALA A 139 3.91 11.59 -24.93
CA ALA A 139 4.59 10.40 -24.45
C ALA A 139 3.65 9.21 -24.26
N PHE A 140 2.41 9.44 -23.86
CA PHE A 140 1.52 8.37 -23.43
C PHE A 140 0.24 8.26 -24.26
N ASN A 141 0.16 8.97 -25.40
CA ASN A 141 -0.96 8.93 -26.34
C ASN A 141 -2.33 9.08 -25.65
N THR A 142 -2.42 9.91 -24.62
CA THR A 142 -3.65 10.22 -23.89
C THR A 142 -3.73 11.71 -23.59
N GLN A 143 -4.93 12.24 -23.54
CA GLN A 143 -5.21 13.64 -23.17
C GLN A 143 -5.65 13.71 -21.73
N LEU A 144 -5.21 14.74 -21.00
CA LEU A 144 -5.72 15.09 -19.68
C LEU A 144 -6.83 16.13 -19.80
N GLU A 145 -7.89 15.97 -19.03
CA GLU A 145 -8.96 16.92 -18.89
C GLU A 145 -9.08 17.42 -17.46
N SER A 146 -9.56 18.65 -17.33
CA SER A 146 -9.84 19.28 -16.05
C SER A 146 -11.25 18.97 -15.61
N TYR A 147 -11.44 18.72 -14.33
CA TYR A 147 -12.72 18.44 -13.71
C TYR A 147 -12.93 19.28 -12.46
N GLN A 148 -14.18 19.64 -12.19
CA GLN A 148 -14.62 20.13 -10.88
C GLN A 148 -15.29 18.97 -10.16
N LEU A 149 -14.67 18.49 -9.09
CA LEU A 149 -15.13 17.37 -8.29
C LEU A 149 -15.34 17.83 -6.85
N ASN A 150 -16.59 17.83 -6.37
CA ASN A 150 -16.95 18.27 -5.00
C ASN A 150 -16.39 19.66 -4.61
N GLY A 151 -16.32 20.59 -5.55
CA GLY A 151 -15.79 21.92 -5.31
C GLY A 151 -14.27 22.06 -5.44
N MET A 152 -13.55 20.95 -5.65
CA MET A 152 -12.11 20.94 -5.89
C MET A 152 -11.79 20.76 -7.38
N SER A 153 -10.68 21.35 -7.82
CA SER A 153 -10.18 21.16 -9.18
C SER A 153 -9.37 19.85 -9.24
N ALA A 154 -9.71 19.01 -10.19
CA ALA A 154 -9.00 17.77 -10.47
C ALA A 154 -8.67 17.66 -11.96
N TYR A 155 -7.81 16.72 -12.32
CA TYR A 155 -7.60 16.32 -13.71
C TYR A 155 -7.54 14.79 -13.81
N ALA A 156 -7.84 14.26 -15.00
CA ALA A 156 -7.72 12.84 -15.29
C ALA A 156 -7.55 12.57 -16.79
N ASN A 157 -7.00 11.41 -17.11
CA ASN A 157 -6.83 10.96 -18.50
C ASN A 157 -8.14 10.44 -19.10
N LEU A 158 -8.36 10.78 -20.38
CA LEU A 158 -9.56 10.40 -21.14
C LEU A 158 -9.50 9.01 -21.76
N SER A 159 -8.30 8.49 -21.99
CA SER A 159 -8.08 7.21 -22.63
C SER A 159 -6.94 6.45 -21.93
N PRO A 160 -6.88 5.12 -22.07
CA PRO A 160 -5.77 4.35 -21.52
C PRO A 160 -4.42 4.90 -21.96
N ALA A 161 -3.46 4.93 -21.03
CA ALA A 161 -2.10 5.34 -21.34
C ALA A 161 -1.40 4.27 -22.16
N GLN A 162 -0.68 4.70 -23.19
CA GLN A 162 0.06 3.84 -24.10
C GLN A 162 1.53 4.28 -24.17
N VAL A 163 2.39 3.34 -24.45
CA VAL A 163 3.83 3.59 -24.70
C VAL A 163 4.22 3.04 -26.07
N PRO A 164 5.35 3.50 -26.68
CA PRO A 164 5.87 2.88 -27.88
C PRO A 164 5.95 1.35 -27.75
N SER A 165 5.56 0.61 -28.78
CA SER A 165 5.53 -0.87 -28.73
C SER A 165 6.87 -1.51 -28.36
N THR A 166 7.98 -0.80 -28.56
CA THR A 166 9.31 -1.23 -28.09
C THR A 166 9.45 -1.24 -26.57
N MET A 167 8.54 -0.57 -25.84
CA MET A 167 8.52 -0.47 -24.37
C MET A 167 7.36 -1.25 -23.75
N GLY A 168 6.48 -1.85 -24.54
CA GLY A 168 5.30 -2.58 -24.07
C GLY A 168 5.60 -3.77 -23.16
N GLY A 169 6.82 -4.31 -23.17
CA GLY A 169 7.28 -5.36 -22.24
C GLY A 169 8.15 -4.83 -21.09
N ILE A 170 8.29 -3.51 -20.96
CA ILE A 170 9.12 -2.85 -19.94
C ILE A 170 8.27 -2.02 -18.99
N VAL A 171 7.38 -1.19 -19.55
CA VAL A 171 6.49 -0.32 -18.77
C VAL A 171 5.24 -1.09 -18.37
N ALA A 172 4.92 -1.08 -17.07
CA ALA A 172 3.74 -1.71 -16.49
C ALA A 172 2.56 -0.72 -16.44
N ALA A 173 2.77 0.45 -15.85
CA ALA A 173 1.77 1.50 -15.68
C ALA A 173 2.41 2.89 -15.76
N VAL A 174 1.59 3.91 -15.94
CA VAL A 174 1.97 5.33 -15.88
C VAL A 174 1.04 6.00 -14.88
N LEU A 175 1.56 6.34 -13.72
CA LEU A 175 0.83 6.95 -12.62
C LEU A 175 0.97 8.47 -12.65
N GLY A 176 0.07 9.19 -11.97
CA GLY A 176 0.04 10.65 -11.97
C GLY A 176 -0.70 11.26 -13.16
N LEU A 177 -1.42 10.45 -13.95
CA LEU A 177 -2.29 10.91 -15.03
C LEU A 177 -3.68 11.34 -14.52
N ASN A 178 -3.92 11.21 -13.23
CA ASN A 178 -5.03 11.78 -12.50
C ASN A 178 -4.56 12.25 -11.11
N ASN A 179 -5.28 13.17 -10.51
CA ASN A 179 -5.16 13.56 -9.12
C ASN A 179 -6.53 13.53 -8.40
N ALA A 180 -7.47 12.78 -8.97
CA ALA A 180 -8.81 12.62 -8.43
C ALA A 180 -8.89 11.43 -7.45
N GLY A 181 -8.08 10.38 -7.64
CA GLY A 181 -7.91 9.28 -6.71
C GLY A 181 -6.98 9.71 -5.58
N VAL A 182 -7.53 9.91 -4.39
CA VAL A 182 -6.78 10.22 -3.17
C VAL A 182 -7.25 9.22 -2.11
N MET A 183 -6.31 8.48 -1.54
CA MET A 183 -6.61 7.57 -0.44
C MET A 183 -7.07 8.36 0.77
N SER A 184 -7.94 7.80 1.56
CA SER A 184 -8.48 8.42 2.77
C SER A 184 -8.00 7.68 4.01
N THR A 185 -7.82 8.44 5.08
CA THR A 185 -7.54 7.92 6.41
C THR A 185 -8.87 7.61 7.10
N PRO A 186 -9.05 6.39 7.64
CA PRO A 186 -10.30 6.00 8.26
C PRO A 186 -10.39 6.33 9.77
N THR A 187 -9.57 7.24 10.30
CA THR A 187 -9.62 7.59 11.73
C THR A 187 -10.99 8.12 12.16
N VAL A 188 -11.55 7.54 13.20
CA VAL A 188 -12.84 7.92 13.78
C VAL A 188 -12.66 8.29 15.24
N SER A 189 -13.35 9.32 15.70
CA SER A 189 -13.37 9.69 17.11
C SER A 189 -14.78 9.89 17.65
N VAL A 190 -15.01 9.51 18.91
CA VAL A 190 -16.25 9.80 19.63
C VAL A 190 -15.92 10.54 20.93
N PRO A 191 -16.52 11.71 21.21
CA PRO A 191 -16.20 12.47 22.41
C PRO A 191 -16.76 11.80 23.68
N ASN A 192 -15.94 11.74 24.73
CA ASN A 192 -16.32 11.39 26.11
C ASN A 192 -16.86 9.98 26.34
N PHE A 193 -16.28 8.96 25.77
CA PHE A 193 -16.64 7.57 26.09
C PHE A 193 -15.89 7.07 27.36
N PRO A 194 -16.50 6.26 28.23
CA PRO A 194 -15.90 5.89 29.52
C PRO A 194 -14.79 4.82 29.45
N ALA A 195 -14.60 4.16 28.32
CA ALA A 195 -13.61 3.11 28.15
C ALA A 195 -12.60 3.48 27.07
N ALA A 196 -11.57 4.22 27.45
CA ALA A 196 -10.45 4.47 26.55
C ALA A 196 -9.20 3.73 27.03
N TYR A 197 -8.51 3.10 26.10
CA TYR A 197 -7.32 2.32 26.37
C TYR A 197 -6.04 3.11 26.10
N ARG A 198 -4.95 2.66 26.74
CA ARG A 198 -3.58 3.09 26.52
C ARG A 198 -2.76 1.89 26.03
N PRO A 199 -1.57 2.06 25.46
CA PRO A 199 -0.78 0.95 24.94
C PRO A 199 -0.60 -0.22 25.92
N MET A 200 -0.41 0.07 27.23
CA MET A 200 -0.23 -0.97 28.23
C MET A 200 -1.51 -1.77 28.53
N ASN A 201 -2.69 -1.23 28.24
CA ASN A 201 -3.93 -1.98 28.39
C ASN A 201 -3.99 -3.11 27.34
N PHE A 202 -3.55 -2.82 26.11
CA PHE A 202 -3.46 -3.83 25.05
C PHE A 202 -2.43 -4.93 25.35
N TRP A 203 -1.33 -4.60 26.08
CA TRP A 203 -0.39 -5.64 26.50
C TRP A 203 -1.05 -6.67 27.42
N THR A 204 -1.94 -6.22 28.30
CA THR A 204 -2.67 -7.10 29.20
C THR A 204 -3.78 -7.83 28.48
N ALA A 205 -4.59 -7.11 27.68
CA ALA A 205 -5.71 -7.69 26.96
C ALA A 205 -5.29 -8.76 25.96
N TYR A 206 -4.21 -8.52 25.20
CA TYR A 206 -3.72 -9.45 24.17
C TYR A 206 -2.55 -10.33 24.63
N ASP A 207 -2.35 -10.48 25.95
CA ASP A 207 -1.38 -11.38 26.59
C ASP A 207 0.07 -11.20 26.08
N ALA A 208 0.54 -9.95 26.02
CA ALA A 208 1.90 -9.63 25.60
C ALA A 208 2.96 -9.84 26.71
N GLY A 209 2.56 -10.12 27.96
CA GLY A 209 3.43 -10.10 29.13
C GLY A 209 4.62 -11.06 29.10
N GLY A 210 4.49 -12.19 28.40
CA GLY A 210 5.54 -13.19 28.22
C GLY A 210 6.41 -12.98 26.99
N THR A 211 6.09 -12.01 26.12
CA THR A 211 6.79 -11.76 24.85
C THR A 211 7.68 -10.52 24.97
N PRO A 212 8.95 -10.58 24.54
CA PRO A 212 9.85 -9.43 24.59
C PRO A 212 9.29 -8.20 23.90
N ALA A 213 9.78 -7.01 24.29
CA ALA A 213 9.54 -5.78 23.54
C ALA A 213 10.15 -5.87 22.12
N GLY A 214 9.60 -5.08 21.19
CA GLY A 214 10.07 -4.98 19.81
C GLY A 214 11.45 -4.33 19.61
N SER A 215 12.23 -4.16 20.67
CA SER A 215 13.45 -3.34 20.74
C SER A 215 14.57 -3.72 19.76
N LYS A 216 14.51 -4.88 19.12
CA LYS A 216 15.47 -5.32 18.11
C LYS A 216 14.96 -5.14 16.68
N THR A 217 13.73 -4.72 16.52
CA THR A 217 13.04 -4.63 15.22
C THR A 217 12.81 -3.18 14.84
N ALA A 218 13.15 -2.82 13.63
CA ALA A 218 12.76 -1.54 13.04
C ALA A 218 11.40 -1.68 12.34
N ILE A 219 10.55 -0.67 12.52
CA ILE A 219 9.22 -0.59 11.90
C ILE A 219 9.07 0.70 11.10
N ALA A 220 8.07 0.77 10.25
CA ALA A 220 7.75 1.92 9.42
C ALA A 220 6.29 2.35 9.56
N ILE A 221 6.05 3.64 9.51
CA ILE A 221 4.73 4.24 9.28
C ILE A 221 4.76 4.93 7.92
N PHE A 222 3.71 4.73 7.14
CA PHE A 222 3.50 5.43 5.88
C PHE A 222 2.60 6.64 6.14
N ALA A 223 3.07 7.81 5.77
CA ALA A 223 2.44 9.09 6.08
C ALA A 223 2.54 10.07 4.91
N GLU A 224 1.82 11.18 4.99
CA GLU A 224 2.00 12.32 4.10
C GLU A 224 2.31 13.60 4.88
N GLY A 225 2.79 14.60 4.17
CA GLY A 225 2.89 15.96 4.70
C GLY A 225 4.03 16.21 5.67
N ASP A 226 3.84 17.20 6.53
CA ASP A 226 4.78 17.56 7.59
C ASP A 226 4.45 16.82 8.89
N VAL A 227 5.30 15.87 9.23
CA VAL A 227 5.17 15.02 10.44
C VAL A 227 5.95 15.56 11.65
N SER A 228 6.41 16.82 11.63
CA SER A 228 7.19 17.40 12.74
C SER A 228 6.36 17.52 14.03
N GLY A 229 5.07 17.86 13.93
CA GLY A 229 4.10 17.86 15.03
C GLY A 229 3.92 16.48 15.62
N VAL A 230 3.72 15.49 14.76
CA VAL A 230 3.56 14.07 15.11
C VAL A 230 4.72 13.54 15.96
N ILE A 231 5.96 13.89 15.61
CA ILE A 231 7.13 13.50 16.43
C ILE A 231 7.07 14.14 17.82
N SER A 232 6.61 15.38 17.91
CA SER A 232 6.48 16.11 19.20
C SER A 232 5.42 15.46 20.08
N ASP A 233 4.29 15.08 19.51
CA ASP A 233 3.18 14.44 20.23
C ASP A 233 3.53 13.00 20.63
N LEU A 234 4.25 12.26 19.79
CA LEU A 234 4.83 10.96 20.17
C LEU A 234 5.71 11.07 21.43
N ARG A 235 6.55 12.14 21.56
CA ARG A 235 7.38 12.34 22.77
C ARG A 235 6.53 12.57 24.02
N LEU A 236 5.41 13.28 23.89
CA LEU A 236 4.45 13.46 24.98
C LEU A 236 3.76 12.14 25.36
N ALA A 237 3.33 11.38 24.36
CA ALA A 237 2.73 10.06 24.57
C ALA A 237 3.69 9.09 25.29
N GLU A 238 4.93 9.01 24.84
CA GLU A 238 5.97 8.17 25.46
C GLU A 238 6.20 8.58 26.94
N GLN A 239 6.35 9.88 27.20
CA GLN A 239 6.59 10.41 28.55
C GLN A 239 5.42 10.11 29.48
N ASN A 240 4.19 10.36 29.02
CA ASN A 240 3.00 10.23 29.87
C ASN A 240 2.58 8.77 30.09
N ASN A 241 2.92 7.88 29.14
CA ASN A 241 2.70 6.45 29.28
C ASN A 241 3.89 5.70 29.92
N GLY A 242 4.97 6.40 30.31
CA GLY A 242 6.17 5.77 30.88
C GLY A 242 6.90 4.84 29.92
N LEU A 243 6.80 5.12 28.63
CA LEU A 243 7.47 4.38 27.55
C LEU A 243 8.87 4.92 27.27
N PRO A 244 9.81 4.12 26.80
CA PRO A 244 11.09 4.62 26.32
C PRO A 244 10.89 5.46 25.05
N GLN A 245 11.72 6.50 24.89
CA GLN A 245 11.74 7.25 23.64
C GLN A 245 12.36 6.42 22.53
N VAL A 246 11.57 6.13 21.49
CA VAL A 246 12.05 5.36 20.33
C VAL A 246 12.85 6.27 19.36
N PRO A 247 13.93 5.78 18.75
CA PRO A 247 14.62 6.52 17.69
C PRO A 247 13.69 6.70 16.47
N VAL A 248 13.43 7.94 16.06
CA VAL A 248 12.62 8.28 14.89
C VAL A 248 13.51 8.75 13.74
N LYS A 249 13.19 8.31 12.52
CA LYS A 249 13.81 8.80 11.28
C LYS A 249 12.74 9.04 10.23
N VAL A 250 12.67 10.28 9.75
CA VAL A 250 11.79 10.62 8.62
C VAL A 250 12.53 10.36 7.30
N ILE A 251 11.88 9.65 6.41
CA ILE A 251 12.30 9.41 5.03
C ILE A 251 11.37 10.21 4.14
N GLN A 252 11.86 11.32 3.59
CA GLN A 252 11.08 12.09 2.62
C GLN A 252 11.02 11.34 1.29
N VAL A 253 9.82 11.11 0.79
CA VAL A 253 9.55 10.51 -0.52
C VAL A 253 8.87 11.56 -1.40
N GLY A 254 9.41 11.79 -2.59
CA GLY A 254 8.93 12.89 -3.43
C GLY A 254 9.27 14.28 -2.85
N LEU A 255 8.42 15.25 -3.12
CA LEU A 255 8.59 16.62 -2.64
C LEU A 255 8.05 16.76 -1.20
N ALA A 256 8.74 17.58 -0.40
CA ALA A 256 8.23 17.92 0.92
C ALA A 256 6.93 18.75 0.81
N SER A 257 5.95 18.43 1.62
CA SER A 257 4.68 19.15 1.72
C SER A 257 4.55 19.79 3.10
N PRO A 258 4.04 21.00 3.22
CA PRO A 258 3.74 21.63 4.50
C PRO A 258 2.36 21.22 5.07
N ASP A 259 1.68 20.28 4.43
CA ASP A 259 0.38 19.80 4.85
C ASP A 259 0.47 19.07 6.19
N THR A 260 -0.40 19.38 7.11
CA THR A 260 -0.52 18.75 8.44
C THR A 260 -1.92 18.19 8.68
N SER A 261 -2.76 18.14 7.65
CA SER A 261 -4.17 17.75 7.79
C SER A 261 -4.37 16.30 8.21
N GLY A 262 -3.38 15.41 7.97
CA GLY A 262 -3.37 14.02 8.41
C GLY A 262 -2.71 13.77 9.78
N ALA A 263 -2.40 14.82 10.55
CA ALA A 263 -1.61 14.65 11.78
C ALA A 263 -2.26 13.73 12.82
N ASP A 264 -3.58 13.75 12.96
CA ASP A 264 -4.33 12.86 13.86
C ASP A 264 -4.14 11.37 13.52
N GLU A 265 -4.10 11.05 12.23
CA GLU A 265 -3.81 9.70 11.75
C GLU A 265 -2.37 9.28 12.08
N TRP A 266 -1.40 10.12 11.73
CA TRP A 266 0.02 9.79 11.94
C TRP A 266 0.40 9.78 13.42
N ASP A 267 -0.29 10.54 14.25
CA ASP A 267 -0.18 10.45 15.71
C ASP A 267 -0.70 9.12 16.23
N LEU A 268 -1.86 8.67 15.76
CA LEU A 268 -2.43 7.36 16.11
C LEU A 268 -1.47 6.23 15.72
N ASP A 269 -0.97 6.25 14.49
CA ASP A 269 -0.05 5.26 13.95
C ASP A 269 1.25 5.16 14.75
N THR A 270 1.91 6.31 15.00
CA THR A 270 3.21 6.32 15.67
C THR A 270 3.11 5.95 17.14
N GLN A 271 2.08 6.45 17.85
CA GLN A 271 1.89 6.22 19.28
C GLN A 271 1.46 4.78 19.57
N TYR A 272 0.61 4.19 18.74
CA TYR A 272 0.08 2.84 18.99
C TYR A 272 0.92 1.72 18.41
N SER A 273 1.64 1.93 17.31
CA SER A 273 2.61 0.93 16.84
C SER A 273 3.81 0.79 17.78
N SER A 274 4.45 1.90 18.14
CA SER A 274 5.60 1.90 19.05
C SER A 274 5.18 1.57 20.49
N GLY A 275 4.01 2.04 20.92
CA GLY A 275 3.43 1.76 22.23
C GLY A 275 3.08 0.29 22.40
N MET A 276 2.43 -0.35 21.43
CA MET A 276 2.15 -1.79 21.44
C MET A 276 3.42 -2.62 21.41
N ALA A 277 4.40 -2.22 20.61
CA ALA A 277 5.73 -2.83 20.60
C ALA A 277 6.49 -2.62 21.91
N GLN A 278 6.10 -1.68 22.77
CA GLN A 278 6.75 -1.19 23.97
C GLN A 278 8.09 -0.46 23.70
N ASN A 279 8.78 -0.83 22.67
CA ASN A 279 10.02 -0.24 22.16
C ASN A 279 10.31 -0.80 20.79
N VAL A 280 11.01 -0.03 19.95
CA VAL A 280 11.52 -0.48 18.64
C VAL A 280 12.95 0.01 18.44
N SER A 281 13.72 -0.65 17.60
CA SER A 281 15.10 -0.22 17.33
C SER A 281 15.16 1.09 16.55
N THR A 282 14.19 1.32 15.69
CA THR A 282 13.97 2.57 14.94
C THR A 282 12.53 2.57 14.42
N LEU A 283 11.85 3.68 14.57
CA LEU A 283 10.61 4.02 13.90
C LEU A 283 10.95 4.89 12.68
N TYR A 284 10.75 4.35 11.47
CA TYR A 284 10.85 5.10 10.24
C TYR A 284 9.47 5.69 9.91
N ILE A 285 9.43 6.97 9.52
CA ILE A 285 8.22 7.60 8.96
C ILE A 285 8.54 7.91 7.50
N TYR A 286 7.93 7.19 6.59
CA TYR A 286 7.98 7.50 5.17
C TYR A 286 6.92 8.55 4.88
N ALA A 287 7.36 9.80 4.68
CA ALA A 287 6.47 10.94 4.44
C ALA A 287 6.49 11.31 2.95
N THR A 288 5.35 11.15 2.29
CA THR A 288 5.17 11.53 0.89
C THR A 288 4.51 12.90 0.74
N THR A 289 4.38 13.39 -0.48
CA THR A 289 3.82 14.72 -0.78
C THR A 289 2.32 14.77 -0.51
N SER A 290 1.61 13.69 -0.86
CA SER A 290 0.16 13.55 -0.74
C SER A 290 -0.25 12.07 -0.71
N LEU A 291 -1.52 11.76 -0.43
CA LEU A 291 -2.07 10.40 -0.56
C LEU A 291 -2.66 10.11 -1.95
N THR A 292 -2.22 10.79 -3.00
CA THR A 292 -2.56 10.37 -4.37
C THR A 292 -1.96 8.99 -4.67
N ASP A 293 -2.64 8.20 -5.50
CA ASP A 293 -2.18 6.86 -5.87
C ASP A 293 -0.73 6.85 -6.40
N ALA A 294 -0.31 7.90 -7.13
CA ALA A 294 1.04 8.03 -7.65
C ALA A 294 2.10 8.25 -6.56
N ASP A 295 1.81 9.10 -5.57
CA ASP A 295 2.72 9.39 -4.46
C ASP A 295 2.83 8.20 -3.51
N VAL A 296 1.70 7.53 -3.24
CA VAL A 296 1.65 6.31 -2.42
C VAL A 296 2.44 5.17 -3.07
N ALA A 297 2.29 4.97 -4.37
CA ALA A 297 3.04 3.94 -5.10
C ALA A 297 4.56 4.18 -5.03
N LEU A 298 5.00 5.43 -5.15
CA LEU A 298 6.41 5.77 -4.97
C LEU A 298 6.88 5.46 -3.55
N MET A 299 6.06 5.73 -2.54
CA MET A 299 6.38 5.47 -1.12
C MET A 299 6.51 3.97 -0.83
N PHE A 300 5.60 3.13 -1.28
CA PHE A 300 5.70 1.67 -1.12
C PHE A 300 6.91 1.10 -1.86
N ASN A 301 7.18 1.62 -3.06
CA ASN A 301 8.37 1.23 -3.80
C ASN A 301 9.66 1.59 -3.04
N HIS A 302 9.71 2.79 -2.46
CA HIS A 302 10.86 3.26 -1.69
C HIS A 302 11.10 2.40 -0.43
N PHE A 303 10.03 2.02 0.28
CA PHE A 303 10.10 1.11 1.43
C PHE A 303 10.69 -0.26 1.04
N ALA A 304 10.21 -0.87 -0.03
CA ALA A 304 10.74 -2.15 -0.52
C ALA A 304 12.20 -2.03 -0.96
N ALA A 305 12.52 -1.02 -1.78
CA ALA A 305 13.86 -0.81 -2.31
C ALA A 305 14.93 -0.57 -1.24
N GLN A 306 14.58 0.10 -0.13
CA GLN A 306 15.53 0.42 0.93
C GLN A 306 15.71 -0.70 1.97
N LYS A 307 14.68 -1.51 2.22
CA LYS A 307 14.68 -2.59 3.24
C LYS A 307 15.18 -2.11 4.62
N LEU A 308 14.78 -0.91 5.07
CA LEU A 308 15.23 -0.35 6.35
C LEU A 308 14.45 -0.88 7.55
N ALA A 309 13.19 -1.27 7.35
CA ALA A 309 12.31 -1.79 8.38
C ALA A 309 11.82 -3.20 8.02
N LYS A 310 11.51 -4.00 9.04
CA LYS A 310 10.95 -5.36 8.87
C LYS A 310 9.47 -5.34 8.52
N ALA A 311 8.76 -4.34 9.00
CA ALA A 311 7.35 -4.17 8.68
C ALA A 311 6.94 -2.70 8.68
N GLY A 312 5.83 -2.39 8.00
CA GLY A 312 5.21 -1.07 7.97
C GLY A 312 3.71 -1.13 8.16
N SER A 313 3.08 0.00 8.54
CA SER A 313 1.63 0.18 8.63
C SER A 313 1.17 1.29 7.71
N ALA A 314 0.11 1.01 6.93
CA ALA A 314 -0.62 1.94 6.09
C ALA A 314 -2.05 2.08 6.61
N SER A 315 -2.33 3.20 7.28
CA SER A 315 -3.66 3.49 7.83
C SER A 315 -4.44 4.39 6.89
N PHE A 316 -4.47 4.02 5.62
CA PHE A 316 -5.22 4.69 4.57
C PHE A 316 -5.62 3.69 3.49
N GLY A 317 -6.66 4.02 2.74
CA GLY A 317 -7.13 3.18 1.66
C GLY A 317 -8.08 3.89 0.71
N ILE A 318 -8.40 3.20 -0.36
CA ILE A 318 -9.41 3.57 -1.34
C ILE A 318 -10.05 2.30 -1.91
N CYS A 319 -11.28 2.41 -2.40
CA CYS A 319 -11.96 1.28 -3.04
C CYS A 319 -11.10 0.68 -4.17
N GLU A 320 -10.85 -0.62 -4.14
CA GLU A 320 -9.85 -1.31 -4.99
C GLU A 320 -10.02 -1.11 -6.51
N VAL A 321 -11.24 -0.71 -6.95
CA VAL A 321 -11.49 -0.43 -8.37
C VAL A 321 -10.64 0.72 -8.91
N PHE A 322 -10.30 1.72 -8.08
CA PHE A 322 -9.55 2.90 -8.54
C PHE A 322 -8.08 2.58 -8.79
N PRO A 323 -7.34 1.99 -7.83
CA PRO A 323 -5.97 1.53 -8.08
C PRO A 323 -5.88 0.50 -9.21
N PHE A 324 -6.91 -0.32 -9.41
CA PHE A 324 -6.97 -1.21 -10.56
C PHE A 324 -7.07 -0.44 -11.88
N LEU A 325 -7.91 0.60 -11.94
CA LEU A 325 -8.12 1.37 -13.16
C LEU A 325 -6.92 2.25 -13.51
N ASP A 326 -6.31 2.91 -12.56
CA ASP A 326 -5.19 3.81 -12.85
C ASP A 326 -3.83 3.08 -12.95
N GLY A 327 -3.80 1.80 -12.55
CA GLY A 327 -2.63 0.93 -12.65
C GLY A 327 -1.69 1.00 -11.44
N SER A 328 -2.03 1.76 -10.38
CA SER A 328 -1.26 1.81 -9.14
C SER A 328 -1.27 0.47 -8.42
N MET A 329 -2.40 -0.26 -8.40
CA MET A 329 -2.48 -1.61 -7.85
C MET A 329 -1.37 -2.53 -8.38
N LEU A 330 -1.12 -2.53 -9.70
CA LEU A 330 -0.04 -3.36 -10.27
C LEU A 330 1.35 -2.89 -9.85
N ALA A 331 1.56 -1.58 -9.74
CA ALA A 331 2.84 -1.00 -9.33
C ALA A 331 3.15 -1.33 -7.86
N ASP A 332 2.16 -1.18 -6.99
CA ASP A 332 2.24 -1.44 -5.56
C ASP A 332 2.41 -2.94 -5.28
N ASP A 333 1.64 -3.79 -5.94
CA ASP A 333 1.76 -5.26 -5.83
C ASP A 333 3.15 -5.76 -6.25
N ASN A 334 3.81 -5.11 -7.19
CA ASN A 334 5.20 -5.41 -7.52
C ASN A 334 6.13 -5.03 -6.37
N SER A 335 5.90 -3.88 -5.73
CA SER A 335 6.66 -3.42 -4.57
C SER A 335 6.41 -4.32 -3.34
N PHE A 336 5.17 -4.73 -3.09
CA PHE A 336 4.84 -5.65 -2.00
C PHE A 336 5.37 -7.06 -2.23
N LEU A 337 5.39 -7.54 -3.47
CA LEU A 337 6.02 -8.83 -3.82
C LEU A 337 7.54 -8.79 -3.60
N GLU A 338 8.21 -7.68 -3.96
CA GLU A 338 9.61 -7.46 -3.63
C GLU A 338 9.82 -7.46 -2.11
N ALA A 339 9.03 -6.69 -1.36
CA ALA A 339 9.07 -6.61 0.09
C ALA A 339 8.90 -7.99 0.73
N ALA A 340 7.91 -8.79 0.31
CA ALA A 340 7.69 -10.15 0.79
C ALA A 340 8.88 -11.08 0.50
N ALA A 341 9.50 -10.98 -0.68
CA ALA A 341 10.70 -11.75 -1.02
C ALA A 341 11.92 -11.33 -0.18
N GLN A 342 11.94 -10.10 0.31
CA GLN A 342 12.95 -9.55 1.21
C GLN A 342 12.62 -9.79 2.70
N GLY A 343 11.52 -10.47 3.01
CA GLY A 343 11.06 -10.75 4.37
C GLY A 343 10.51 -9.51 5.09
N GLN A 344 9.95 -8.56 4.35
CA GLN A 344 9.24 -7.42 4.89
C GLN A 344 7.72 -7.66 4.82
N THR A 345 6.96 -7.00 5.70
CA THR A 345 5.51 -7.07 5.76
C THR A 345 4.92 -5.67 5.76
N VAL A 346 3.82 -5.47 5.03
CA VAL A 346 2.95 -4.29 5.19
C VAL A 346 1.64 -4.76 5.83
N PHE A 347 1.23 -4.08 6.89
CA PHE A 347 -0.11 -4.13 7.46
C PHE A 347 -0.90 -2.93 6.91
N ALA A 348 -2.18 -3.12 6.60
CA ALA A 348 -3.01 -2.03 6.11
C ALA A 348 -4.42 -2.11 6.69
N SER A 349 -4.94 -0.97 7.10
CA SER A 349 -6.32 -0.83 7.53
C SER A 349 -7.29 -1.28 6.45
N SER A 350 -8.32 -2.05 6.82
CA SER A 350 -9.28 -2.61 5.84
C SER A 350 -10.42 -1.66 5.49
N GLY A 351 -10.45 -0.47 6.10
CA GLY A 351 -11.48 0.55 5.91
C GLY A 351 -12.54 0.55 7.01
N ASP A 352 -13.34 1.63 7.07
CA ASP A 352 -14.30 1.91 8.12
C ASP A 352 -15.74 2.09 7.60
N THR A 353 -16.03 1.48 6.47
CA THR A 353 -17.36 1.52 5.83
C THR A 353 -18.04 0.15 5.74
N GLY A 354 -17.55 -0.81 6.54
CA GLY A 354 -18.05 -2.18 6.58
C GLY A 354 -17.73 -2.95 5.30
N SER A 355 -18.66 -3.79 4.85
CA SER A 355 -18.51 -4.66 3.67
C SER A 355 -18.61 -3.94 2.33
N SER A 356 -18.61 -2.63 2.31
CA SER A 356 -18.77 -1.84 1.08
C SER A 356 -17.86 -0.62 1.10
N CYS A 357 -17.44 -0.19 -0.07
CA CYS A 357 -16.72 1.07 -0.23
C CYS A 357 -17.34 1.92 -1.35
N ALA A 358 -17.02 3.22 -1.36
CA ALA A 358 -17.48 4.14 -2.37
C ALA A 358 -16.82 3.81 -3.72
N ILE A 359 -17.60 3.38 -4.70
CA ILE A 359 -17.15 3.08 -6.06
C ILE A 359 -17.08 4.32 -6.96
N ALA A 360 -17.26 5.50 -6.39
CA ALA A 360 -17.17 6.76 -7.10
C ALA A 360 -16.21 7.70 -6.38
N VAL A 361 -15.18 8.15 -7.06
CA VAL A 361 -14.20 9.11 -6.52
C VAL A 361 -14.92 10.34 -5.99
N GLY A 362 -14.55 10.79 -4.80
CA GLY A 362 -15.14 11.95 -4.13
C GLY A 362 -16.50 11.70 -3.47
N VAL A 363 -16.93 10.46 -3.33
CA VAL A 363 -18.08 10.07 -2.52
C VAL A 363 -17.58 9.38 -1.26
N ASN A 364 -17.84 9.95 -0.10
CA ASN A 364 -17.50 9.31 1.16
C ASN A 364 -18.34 8.02 1.33
N GLY A 365 -17.69 6.92 1.67
CA GLY A 365 -18.36 5.71 2.08
C GLY A 365 -19.15 5.94 3.38
N VAL A 366 -20.25 5.23 3.51
CA VAL A 366 -21.00 5.14 4.78
C VAL A 366 -21.18 3.67 5.12
N PRO A 367 -21.07 3.28 6.40
CA PRO A 367 -21.25 1.88 6.79
C PRO A 367 -22.56 1.31 6.24
N GLY A 368 -22.46 0.19 5.51
CA GLY A 368 -23.61 -0.45 4.85
C GLY A 368 -24.11 0.24 3.57
N GLY A 369 -23.46 1.30 3.11
CA GLY A 369 -23.74 1.98 1.84
C GLY A 369 -22.69 1.61 0.78
N GLY A 370 -23.05 1.71 -0.50
CA GLY A 370 -22.12 1.45 -1.61
C GLY A 370 -22.19 0.02 -2.17
N ALA A 371 -21.23 -0.34 -3.02
CA ALA A 371 -21.14 -1.69 -3.58
C ALA A 371 -20.31 -2.59 -2.66
N PRO A 372 -20.62 -3.90 -2.62
CA PRO A 372 -19.78 -4.87 -1.93
C PRO A 372 -18.40 -4.93 -2.59
N MET A 373 -17.43 -4.30 -1.95
CA MET A 373 -16.06 -4.20 -2.44
C MET A 373 -15.14 -3.85 -1.27
N VAL A 374 -13.92 -4.31 -1.32
CA VAL A 374 -12.89 -4.06 -0.30
C VAL A 374 -12.02 -2.86 -0.67
N GLU A 375 -11.27 -2.38 0.31
CA GLU A 375 -10.32 -1.30 0.10
C GLU A 375 -8.91 -1.82 -0.19
N TYR A 376 -8.18 -1.07 -0.97
CA TYR A 376 -6.76 -1.24 -1.27
C TYR A 376 -5.95 -0.20 -0.46
N PRO A 377 -4.78 -0.53 0.14
CA PRO A 377 -3.95 -1.70 -0.14
C PRO A 377 -4.24 -2.96 0.68
N ALA A 378 -5.24 -2.97 1.58
CA ALA A 378 -5.58 -4.14 2.39
C ALA A 378 -5.95 -5.38 1.54
N SER A 379 -6.48 -5.17 0.32
CA SER A 379 -6.82 -6.24 -0.62
C SER A 379 -5.63 -6.83 -1.36
N SER A 380 -4.44 -6.19 -1.37
CA SER A 380 -3.25 -6.73 -2.04
C SER A 380 -2.87 -8.11 -1.53
N THR A 381 -2.51 -9.02 -2.43
CA THR A 381 -2.06 -10.38 -2.09
C THR A 381 -0.92 -10.39 -1.05
N TYR A 382 0.02 -9.43 -1.12
CA TYR A 382 1.23 -9.39 -0.29
C TYR A 382 1.17 -8.37 0.85
N VAL A 383 -0.01 -7.91 1.21
CA VAL A 383 -0.28 -7.06 2.37
C VAL A 383 -1.13 -7.83 3.37
N MET A 384 -0.96 -7.57 4.65
CA MET A 384 -1.82 -8.06 5.72
C MET A 384 -2.94 -7.06 5.95
N GLY A 385 -4.14 -7.34 5.45
CA GLY A 385 -5.34 -6.54 5.72
C GLY A 385 -5.75 -6.68 7.18
N VAL A 386 -6.00 -5.57 7.86
CA VAL A 386 -6.33 -5.54 9.29
C VAL A 386 -7.73 -4.99 9.50
N GLY A 387 -8.62 -5.84 10.00
CA GLY A 387 -10.00 -5.51 10.34
C GLY A 387 -10.15 -4.94 11.74
N GLY A 388 -11.40 -4.70 12.15
CA GLY A 388 -11.70 -4.05 13.41
C GLY A 388 -12.64 -4.84 14.31
N THR A 389 -12.36 -4.76 15.63
CA THR A 389 -13.21 -5.31 16.69
C THR A 389 -13.60 -4.23 17.71
N THR A 390 -14.58 -4.55 18.55
CA THR A 390 -14.89 -3.84 19.77
C THR A 390 -14.37 -4.67 20.94
N LEU A 391 -13.33 -4.19 21.63
CA LEU A 391 -12.70 -4.89 22.74
C LEU A 391 -13.44 -4.64 24.06
N VAL A 392 -13.68 -5.71 24.81
CA VAL A 392 -14.16 -5.67 26.20
C VAL A 392 -13.15 -6.37 27.10
N THR A 393 -12.73 -5.70 28.16
CA THR A 393 -11.78 -6.24 29.15
C THR A 393 -12.45 -6.46 30.49
N ASN A 394 -11.94 -7.43 31.27
CA ASN A 394 -12.26 -7.61 32.66
C ASN A 394 -11.79 -6.41 33.51
N SER A 395 -12.23 -6.31 34.74
CA SER A 395 -11.85 -5.23 35.68
C SER A 395 -10.34 -5.18 36.00
N ASP A 396 -9.61 -6.27 35.74
CA ASP A 396 -8.14 -6.35 35.90
C ASP A 396 -7.39 -6.03 34.59
N GLY A 397 -8.13 -5.68 33.52
CA GLY A 397 -7.61 -5.37 32.20
C GLY A 397 -7.32 -6.59 31.31
N SER A 398 -7.55 -7.81 31.80
CA SER A 398 -7.41 -9.01 30.98
C SER A 398 -8.51 -9.11 29.92
N TYR A 399 -8.24 -9.84 28.85
CA TYR A 399 -9.21 -10.12 27.81
C TYR A 399 -10.51 -10.74 28.38
N ASP A 400 -11.65 -10.19 28.01
CA ASP A 400 -12.96 -10.80 28.31
C ASP A 400 -13.57 -11.34 27.01
N GLN A 401 -13.88 -10.45 26.06
CA GLN A 401 -14.43 -10.80 24.76
C GLN A 401 -14.21 -9.69 23.72
N GLU A 402 -14.37 -10.06 22.48
CA GLU A 402 -14.47 -9.13 21.36
C GLU A 402 -15.64 -9.48 20.46
N VAL A 403 -16.17 -8.48 19.79
CA VAL A 403 -17.15 -8.62 18.73
C VAL A 403 -16.65 -7.88 17.49
N THR A 404 -17.06 -8.30 16.29
CA THR A 404 -16.77 -7.54 15.07
C THR A 404 -17.26 -6.10 15.23
N TRP A 405 -16.39 -5.13 14.99
CA TRP A 405 -16.82 -3.75 14.81
C TRP A 405 -17.59 -3.61 13.50
N TYR A 406 -18.83 -3.10 13.57
CA TYR A 406 -19.74 -3.04 12.42
C TYR A 406 -19.18 -2.24 11.23
N ALA A 407 -18.40 -1.20 11.50
CA ALA A 407 -17.81 -0.38 10.46
C ALA A 407 -16.49 -0.95 9.89
N GLY A 408 -15.91 -1.98 10.51
CA GLY A 408 -14.66 -2.60 10.04
C GLY A 408 -14.80 -3.18 8.64
N GLY A 409 -13.88 -2.78 7.75
CA GLY A 409 -13.87 -3.21 6.35
C GLY A 409 -13.63 -4.71 6.19
N GLY A 410 -14.29 -5.31 5.21
CA GLY A 410 -14.06 -6.73 4.91
C GLY A 410 -14.94 -7.28 3.81
N GLY A 411 -14.45 -8.34 3.18
CA GLY A 411 -15.09 -8.96 2.03
C GLY A 411 -14.11 -9.72 1.14
N LEU A 412 -14.47 -9.87 -0.14
CA LEU A 412 -13.62 -10.54 -1.13
C LEU A 412 -13.12 -9.52 -2.16
N SER A 413 -11.81 -9.50 -2.40
CA SER A 413 -11.25 -8.76 -3.52
C SER A 413 -11.75 -9.33 -4.86
N GLN A 414 -12.03 -8.42 -5.80
CA GLN A 414 -12.42 -8.75 -7.15
C GLN A 414 -11.24 -8.73 -8.12
N PHE A 415 -10.11 -8.15 -7.70
CA PHE A 415 -8.95 -7.93 -8.54
C PHE A 415 -7.71 -8.69 -8.06
N ASP A 416 -7.51 -8.79 -6.73
CA ASP A 416 -6.37 -9.47 -6.14
C ASP A 416 -6.67 -10.92 -5.77
N LEU A 417 -5.66 -11.78 -5.98
CA LEU A 417 -5.79 -13.21 -5.73
C LEU A 417 -5.48 -13.55 -4.27
N SER A 418 -6.16 -14.57 -3.75
CA SER A 418 -5.77 -15.21 -2.49
C SER A 418 -4.30 -15.65 -2.53
N GLY A 419 -3.55 -15.29 -1.48
CA GLY A 419 -2.22 -15.84 -1.26
C GLY A 419 -2.29 -17.37 -1.06
N PHE A 420 -1.22 -18.08 -1.43
CA PHE A 420 -1.15 -19.55 -1.25
C PHE A 420 -1.32 -19.97 0.21
N TRP A 421 -1.04 -19.09 1.15
CA TRP A 421 -1.23 -19.31 2.59
C TRP A 421 -2.69 -19.14 3.02
N GLN A 422 -3.45 -18.23 2.39
CA GLN A 422 -4.84 -17.97 2.73
C GLN A 422 -5.79 -18.99 2.09
N THR A 423 -5.47 -19.49 0.88
CA THR A 423 -6.32 -20.42 0.11
C THR A 423 -6.81 -21.62 0.93
N PRO A 424 -6.03 -22.24 1.85
CA PRO A 424 -6.51 -23.39 2.62
C PRO A 424 -7.62 -23.06 3.62
N VAL A 425 -7.73 -21.80 4.08
CA VAL A 425 -8.70 -21.38 5.11
C VAL A 425 -9.81 -20.50 4.56
N ASN A 426 -9.56 -19.76 3.48
CA ASN A 426 -10.58 -18.93 2.82
C ASN A 426 -11.58 -19.83 2.06
N THR A 427 -12.64 -20.23 2.73
CA THR A 427 -13.70 -21.06 2.16
C THR A 427 -14.73 -20.26 1.33
N PHE A 428 -14.67 -18.93 1.36
CA PHE A 428 -15.61 -18.03 0.65
C PHE A 428 -15.22 -17.84 -0.81
N SER A 429 -13.93 -17.95 -1.14
CA SER A 429 -13.43 -17.86 -2.52
C SER A 429 -12.20 -18.75 -2.71
N THR A 430 -12.09 -19.34 -3.88
CA THR A 430 -10.89 -20.07 -4.33
C THR A 430 -9.96 -19.17 -5.16
N VAL A 431 -10.35 -17.92 -5.42
CA VAL A 431 -9.65 -17.00 -6.31
C VAL A 431 -9.34 -15.69 -5.62
N GLY A 432 -10.35 -14.92 -5.22
CA GLY A 432 -10.17 -13.59 -4.61
C GLY A 432 -9.61 -13.65 -3.20
N LYS A 433 -8.73 -12.70 -2.86
CA LYS A 433 -8.24 -12.53 -1.49
C LYS A 433 -9.41 -12.21 -0.56
N GLY A 434 -9.48 -12.88 0.57
CA GLY A 434 -10.36 -12.50 1.69
C GLY A 434 -9.71 -11.40 2.52
N VAL A 435 -10.49 -10.39 2.86
CA VAL A 435 -10.12 -9.27 3.73
C VAL A 435 -11.07 -9.28 4.92
N PRO A 436 -10.54 -9.08 6.15
CA PRO A 436 -9.15 -8.93 6.53
C PRO A 436 -8.39 -10.26 6.70
N ASP A 437 -7.08 -10.18 6.95
CA ASP A 437 -6.27 -11.33 7.36
C ASP A 437 -6.33 -11.55 8.88
N VAL A 438 -6.29 -10.45 9.65
CA VAL A 438 -6.36 -10.40 11.13
C VAL A 438 -7.15 -9.18 11.56
N ALA A 439 -7.46 -9.06 12.85
CA ALA A 439 -8.12 -7.88 13.41
C ALA A 439 -7.53 -7.50 14.76
N MET A 440 -7.78 -6.27 15.20
CA MET A 440 -7.58 -5.79 16.57
C MET A 440 -8.64 -4.74 16.91
N ASP A 441 -8.60 -4.19 18.14
CA ASP A 441 -9.52 -3.14 18.57
C ASP A 441 -9.52 -1.95 17.60
N ALA A 442 -10.71 -1.52 17.20
CA ALA A 442 -10.94 -0.44 16.25
C ALA A 442 -12.13 0.45 16.62
N ASP A 443 -13.07 -0.06 17.42
CA ASP A 443 -14.29 0.69 17.74
C ASP A 443 -13.94 1.90 18.62
N PRO A 444 -14.24 3.16 18.21
CA PRO A 444 -14.00 4.31 19.07
C PRO A 444 -14.74 4.24 20.42
N ASN A 445 -15.74 3.36 20.55
CA ASN A 445 -16.38 3.09 21.84
C ASN A 445 -15.51 2.26 22.82
N SER A 446 -14.56 1.50 22.33
CA SER A 446 -13.43 0.89 23.05
C SER A 446 -12.10 1.55 22.66
N GLY A 447 -12.13 2.76 22.12
CA GLY A 447 -11.00 3.46 21.51
C GLY A 447 -9.94 3.93 22.49
N VAL A 448 -9.08 4.81 22.02
CA VAL A 448 -7.83 5.13 22.71
C VAL A 448 -7.67 6.60 23.03
N TYR A 449 -6.81 6.88 24.03
CA TYR A 449 -6.26 8.22 24.27
C TYR A 449 -5.15 8.51 23.26
N LEU A 450 -5.18 9.71 22.68
CA LEU A 450 -4.22 10.19 21.71
C LEU A 450 -3.65 11.54 22.14
N TRP A 451 -2.35 11.71 22.05
CA TRP A 451 -1.71 13.03 22.11
C TRP A 451 -1.74 13.65 20.74
N LEU A 452 -2.41 14.80 20.62
CA LEU A 452 -2.60 15.55 19.39
C LEU A 452 -2.51 17.04 19.70
N ASP A 453 -1.71 17.76 18.93
CA ASP A 453 -1.45 19.20 19.12
C ASP A 453 -1.04 19.55 20.58
N GLY A 454 -0.19 18.72 21.17
CA GLY A 454 0.31 18.91 22.53
C GLY A 454 -0.68 18.62 23.65
N THR A 455 -1.86 18.07 23.35
CA THR A 455 -2.91 17.76 24.35
C THR A 455 -3.40 16.32 24.23
N GLU A 456 -3.70 15.70 25.37
CA GLU A 456 -4.30 14.38 25.38
C GLU A 456 -5.79 14.48 25.06
N GLN A 457 -6.25 13.75 24.07
CA GLN A 457 -7.64 13.70 23.60
C GLN A 457 -8.16 12.26 23.64
N CYS A 458 -9.46 12.06 23.56
CA CYS A 458 -10.16 10.79 23.56
C CYS A 458 -11.41 10.90 22.66
N CYS A 459 -11.94 9.90 22.09
CA CYS A 459 -11.51 8.52 22.02
C CYS A 459 -11.41 8.17 20.53
N TYR A 460 -10.22 7.83 20.10
CA TYR A 460 -9.88 7.55 18.70
C TYR A 460 -9.98 6.05 18.43
N GLY A 461 -10.33 5.68 17.21
CA GLY A 461 -10.49 4.31 16.74
C GLY A 461 -10.36 4.25 15.23
N GLY A 462 -11.02 3.29 14.62
CA GLY A 462 -10.91 2.96 13.21
C GLY A 462 -10.02 1.74 12.99
N THR A 463 -10.08 1.15 11.82
CA THR A 463 -9.08 0.14 11.42
C THR A 463 -7.67 0.75 11.34
N SER A 464 -7.60 2.09 11.37
CA SER A 464 -6.39 2.90 11.58
C SER A 464 -5.73 2.72 12.95
N LEU A 465 -6.48 2.33 14.00
CA LEU A 465 -5.91 1.89 15.28
C LEU A 465 -5.43 0.44 15.20
N SER A 466 -6.23 -0.40 14.58
CA SER A 466 -6.01 -1.85 14.47
C SER A 466 -4.72 -2.19 13.72
N SER A 467 -4.43 -1.48 12.63
CA SER A 467 -3.26 -1.71 11.78
C SER A 467 -1.93 -1.43 12.51
N PRO A 468 -1.70 -0.26 13.13
CA PRO A 468 -0.49 0.00 13.89
C PRO A 468 -0.36 -0.87 15.15
N LEU A 469 -1.46 -1.25 15.80
CA LEU A 469 -1.41 -2.25 16.88
C LEU A 469 -0.87 -3.59 16.37
N SER A 470 -1.34 -4.05 15.21
CA SER A 470 -0.85 -5.29 14.56
C SER A 470 0.64 -5.20 14.19
N LEU A 471 1.08 -4.05 13.67
CA LEU A 471 2.50 -3.76 13.42
C LEU A 471 3.33 -3.86 14.71
N GLY A 472 2.83 -3.32 15.82
CA GLY A 472 3.49 -3.39 17.13
C GLY A 472 3.59 -4.82 17.67
N VAL A 473 2.54 -5.62 17.50
CA VAL A 473 2.57 -7.08 17.80
C VAL A 473 3.63 -7.78 16.96
N TRP A 474 3.64 -7.53 15.65
CA TRP A 474 4.62 -8.15 14.75
C TRP A 474 6.06 -7.78 15.11
N ALA A 475 6.30 -6.52 15.51
CA ALA A 475 7.62 -6.08 15.99
C ALA A 475 8.10 -6.85 17.22
N ARG A 476 7.21 -7.18 18.18
CA ARG A 476 7.52 -8.05 19.32
C ARG A 476 7.89 -9.45 18.88
N LEU A 477 7.09 -10.05 18.00
CA LEU A 477 7.32 -11.41 17.48
C LEU A 477 8.64 -11.47 16.70
N GLU A 478 8.91 -10.53 15.81
CA GLU A 478 10.19 -10.46 15.09
C GLU A 478 11.39 -10.30 16.04
N SER A 479 11.27 -9.43 17.06
CA SER A 479 12.31 -9.28 18.09
C SER A 479 12.56 -10.57 18.87
N ALA A 480 11.51 -11.30 19.25
CA ALA A 480 11.60 -12.59 19.93
C ALA A 480 12.30 -13.64 19.05
N HIS A 481 12.04 -13.62 17.76
CA HIS A 481 12.56 -14.56 16.77
C HIS A 481 13.77 -14.02 15.98
N LYS A 482 14.48 -13.01 16.51
CA LYS A 482 15.74 -12.45 15.97
C LYS A 482 15.60 -11.87 14.56
N ASN A 483 14.44 -11.30 14.23
CA ASN A 483 14.10 -10.76 12.92
C ASN A 483 14.18 -11.78 11.77
N LYS A 484 13.75 -13.02 12.04
CA LYS A 484 13.82 -14.12 11.08
C LYS A 484 12.45 -14.68 10.69
N LEU A 485 11.34 -14.06 11.10
CA LEU A 485 10.01 -14.56 10.73
C LEU A 485 9.71 -14.32 9.25
N GLY A 486 10.22 -13.20 8.71
CA GLY A 486 10.04 -12.84 7.32
C GLY A 486 8.65 -12.27 7.03
N PHE A 487 8.08 -12.57 5.86
CA PHE A 487 6.76 -12.10 5.48
C PHE A 487 5.66 -12.76 6.33
N ALA A 488 4.80 -11.91 6.94
CA ALA A 488 3.84 -12.34 7.96
C ALA A 488 2.74 -13.29 7.42
N GLY A 489 2.30 -13.15 6.18
CA GLY A 489 1.21 -13.95 5.65
C GLY A 489 1.37 -15.45 5.89
N PRO A 490 2.38 -16.12 5.30
CA PRO A 490 2.61 -17.54 5.57
C PRO A 490 2.92 -17.85 7.04
N ALA A 491 3.60 -16.93 7.75
CA ALA A 491 3.96 -17.14 9.14
C ALA A 491 2.72 -17.21 10.06
N LEU A 492 1.75 -16.31 9.86
CA LEU A 492 0.51 -16.27 10.65
C LEU A 492 -0.44 -17.41 10.28
N TYR A 493 -0.60 -17.69 8.98
CA TYR A 493 -1.54 -18.72 8.53
C TYR A 493 -1.02 -20.15 8.72
N ASN A 494 0.27 -20.42 8.54
CA ASN A 494 0.86 -21.75 8.65
C ASN A 494 1.56 -21.98 9.99
N GLY A 495 2.20 -20.95 10.53
CA GLY A 495 3.01 -21.05 11.73
C GLY A 495 2.19 -21.19 13.00
N ALA A 496 1.07 -20.46 13.08
CA ALA A 496 0.19 -20.51 14.23
C ALA A 496 -0.72 -21.74 14.27
N THR A 497 -0.91 -22.42 13.15
CA THR A 497 -1.90 -23.51 13.06
C THR A 497 -1.30 -24.87 12.81
N GLY A 498 -0.07 -24.96 12.36
CA GLY A 498 0.59 -26.22 11.96
C GLY A 498 -0.14 -26.99 10.86
N ILE A 499 -1.44 -26.87 10.79
CA ILE A 499 -2.41 -27.24 9.74
C ILE A 499 -3.56 -26.25 9.91
N PRO A 500 -4.05 -25.60 8.85
CA PRO A 500 -5.21 -24.75 8.95
C PRO A 500 -6.37 -25.53 9.58
N SER A 501 -6.67 -25.24 10.84
CA SER A 501 -7.91 -25.69 11.43
C SER A 501 -8.91 -24.55 11.25
N PRO A 502 -9.93 -24.69 10.45
CA PRO A 502 -10.94 -23.64 10.30
C PRO A 502 -11.66 -23.33 11.63
N ALA A 503 -11.47 -24.18 12.64
CA ALA A 503 -12.30 -24.14 13.84
C ALA A 503 -11.71 -23.40 15.05
N SER A 504 -10.42 -23.06 15.09
CA SER A 504 -9.79 -22.21 16.12
C SER A 504 -8.29 -22.05 15.83
N PRO A 505 -7.82 -20.96 15.23
CA PRO A 505 -6.40 -20.77 14.96
C PRO A 505 -5.63 -20.56 16.26
N THR A 506 -4.60 -21.35 16.47
CA THR A 506 -3.75 -21.23 17.66
C THR A 506 -3.02 -19.89 17.66
N GLY A 507 -3.15 -19.13 18.75
CA GLY A 507 -2.52 -17.81 18.89
C GLY A 507 -3.41 -16.65 18.47
N PHE A 508 -4.71 -16.92 18.30
CA PHE A 508 -5.72 -15.91 18.04
C PHE A 508 -6.94 -16.13 18.94
N HIS A 509 -7.62 -15.04 19.27
CA HIS A 509 -8.99 -15.06 19.77
C HIS A 509 -9.92 -15.12 18.55
N ASP A 510 -10.66 -16.18 18.42
CA ASP A 510 -11.61 -16.40 17.33
C ASP A 510 -12.88 -15.57 17.59
N ILE A 511 -13.15 -14.60 16.73
CA ILE A 511 -14.29 -13.68 16.88
C ILE A 511 -15.48 -14.25 16.13
N ILE A 512 -16.50 -14.67 16.87
CA ILE A 512 -17.65 -15.39 16.33
C ILE A 512 -18.99 -14.64 16.47
N VAL A 513 -18.93 -13.37 16.90
CA VAL A 513 -20.10 -12.53 17.13
C VAL A 513 -19.95 -11.21 16.40
N GLY A 514 -21.03 -10.76 15.77
CA GLY A 514 -21.08 -9.49 15.05
C GLY A 514 -21.05 -9.67 13.52
N GLY A 515 -20.80 -8.57 12.83
CA GLY A 515 -20.75 -8.53 11.38
C GLY A 515 -20.55 -7.11 10.87
N ASN A 516 -20.21 -6.96 9.59
CA ASN A 516 -19.87 -5.68 8.97
C ASN A 516 -20.82 -5.25 7.83
N GLY A 517 -22.04 -5.76 7.86
CA GLY A 517 -23.07 -5.49 6.85
C GLY A 517 -23.45 -6.75 6.08
N LEU A 518 -22.70 -7.14 5.06
CA LEU A 518 -22.98 -8.36 4.27
C LEU A 518 -22.44 -9.63 4.92
N TYR A 519 -21.36 -9.53 5.68
CA TYR A 519 -20.70 -10.69 6.27
C TYR A 519 -20.92 -10.72 7.78
N THR A 520 -20.96 -11.93 8.32
CA THR A 520 -21.07 -12.19 9.76
C THR A 520 -19.84 -12.93 10.24
N ALA A 521 -19.46 -12.69 11.49
CA ALA A 521 -18.41 -13.44 12.16
C ALA A 521 -18.78 -14.92 12.26
N LEU A 522 -17.82 -15.80 12.02
CA LEU A 522 -17.99 -17.25 11.99
C LEU A 522 -16.81 -17.92 12.70
N PRO A 523 -16.98 -19.17 13.20
CA PRO A 523 -15.85 -19.91 13.74
C PRO A 523 -14.73 -20.13 12.69
N GLY A 524 -13.49 -19.81 13.08
CA GLY A 524 -12.33 -19.88 12.22
C GLY A 524 -12.17 -18.61 11.36
N TYR A 525 -11.55 -18.76 10.18
CA TYR A 525 -11.36 -17.61 9.28
C TYR A 525 -12.69 -17.12 8.71
N ASP A 526 -12.94 -15.81 8.81
CA ASP A 526 -14.10 -15.15 8.22
C ASP A 526 -13.74 -13.80 7.55
N LEU A 527 -14.73 -13.18 6.88
CA LEU A 527 -14.58 -11.94 6.13
C LEU A 527 -14.88 -10.67 6.96
N THR A 528 -14.89 -10.78 8.27
CA THR A 528 -15.10 -9.64 9.19
C THR A 528 -13.90 -9.40 10.09
N THR A 529 -13.20 -10.46 10.52
CA THR A 529 -12.08 -10.41 11.46
C THR A 529 -10.88 -11.28 11.05
N GLY A 530 -10.96 -11.95 9.90
CA GLY A 530 -9.88 -12.81 9.41
C GLY A 530 -9.64 -14.01 10.33
N LEU A 531 -8.39 -14.18 10.76
CA LEU A 531 -8.01 -15.20 11.77
C LEU A 531 -8.44 -14.82 13.20
N GLY A 532 -8.97 -13.62 13.40
CA GLY A 532 -9.28 -13.05 14.72
C GLY A 532 -8.20 -12.11 15.24
N THR A 533 -8.22 -11.81 16.55
CA THR A 533 -7.29 -10.92 17.23
C THR A 533 -6.17 -11.70 17.91
N PHE A 534 -5.01 -11.06 18.11
CA PHE A 534 -3.82 -11.78 18.60
C PHE A 534 -3.91 -12.19 20.07
N ASP A 535 -3.61 -13.46 20.37
CA ASP A 535 -3.14 -13.93 21.67
C ASP A 535 -1.61 -14.06 21.57
N ILE A 536 -0.92 -13.01 21.98
CA ILE A 536 0.49 -12.79 21.64
C ILE A 536 1.40 -13.87 22.24
N ALA A 537 1.15 -14.27 23.49
CA ALA A 537 1.96 -15.29 24.13
C ALA A 537 1.79 -16.66 23.47
N LYS A 538 0.55 -17.03 23.14
CA LYS A 538 0.31 -18.31 22.42
C LYS A 538 0.89 -18.28 21.03
N LEU A 539 0.72 -17.17 20.30
CA LEU A 539 1.27 -17.01 18.96
C LEU A 539 2.80 -17.08 18.96
N ASN A 540 3.45 -16.36 19.91
CA ASN A 540 4.92 -16.41 20.05
C ASN A 540 5.46 -17.83 20.33
N GLY A 541 4.68 -18.66 21.04
CA GLY A 541 5.02 -20.06 21.28
C GLY A 541 4.76 -21.00 20.11
N ALA A 542 3.83 -20.63 19.22
CA ALA A 542 3.38 -21.46 18.10
C ALA A 542 4.13 -21.15 16.80
N ILE A 543 4.51 -19.90 16.59
CA ILE A 543 5.16 -19.44 15.36
C ILE A 543 6.61 -19.93 15.28
N HIS A 544 7.02 -20.42 14.12
CA HIS A 544 8.35 -20.98 13.92
C HIS A 544 9.20 -20.07 13.04
N SER A 545 10.40 -19.77 13.50
CA SER A 545 11.41 -19.07 12.70
C SER A 545 12.40 -20.04 12.06
N PRO A 546 12.97 -19.70 10.92
CA PRO A 546 14.10 -20.41 10.34
C PRO A 546 15.27 -20.54 11.33
N LYS A 547 16.00 -21.65 11.26
CA LYS A 547 17.14 -21.96 12.15
C LYS A 547 18.33 -21.05 11.90
#